data_76ffd3f18cd1bfc8a9446684d8fc7d1d
#
_entry.id   76ffd3f18cd1bfc8a9446684d8fc7d1d
#
_cell.length_a   1.000
_cell.length_b   1.000
_cell.length_c   1.000
_cell.angle_alpha   90.00
_cell.angle_beta   90.00
_cell.angle_gamma   90.00
#
_symmetry.space_group_name_H-M   'P 1'
#
loop_
_entity.id
_entity.type
_entity.pdbx_description
1 polymer ?
#
loop_
_entity_poly.entity_id
_entity_poly.type
_entity_poly.pdbx_seq_one_letter_code
_entity_poly.pdbx_strand_id
1 'polypeptide(L)'
;MIPIRYVEPVFRPPSEAESLILPVTDGCSWNHCTFCEMYTAPQKKFRAREEDEIVDSLRRTGELYGDRIRRVFLADGDALVLPTRRLLTILDAIRTHLPAVRRISSYCLPRNLRKKSQSEINELAAAGLSMVYVGAESGDDTVLARVNKGETFASTCEALEKLGVAGISRS
;
A
#
# COMPACT_ATOMS: atom_id res chain seq x y z
N MET A 1 13.73 -3.52 -19.52
CA MET A 1 13.59 -4.07 -18.14
C MET A 1 13.23 -2.92 -17.21
N ILE A 2 12.19 -3.07 -16.36
CA ILE A 2 11.80 -2.03 -15.40
C ILE A 2 12.88 -1.94 -14.33
N PRO A 3 13.44 -0.75 -14.04
CA PRO A 3 14.56 -0.57 -13.10
C PRO A 3 14.10 -0.55 -11.62
N ILE A 4 13.23 -1.48 -11.25
CA ILE A 4 12.73 -1.66 -9.88
C ILE A 4 13.22 -3.01 -9.38
N ARG A 5 13.81 -3.02 -8.20
CA ARG A 5 14.24 -4.26 -7.55
C ARG A 5 13.06 -4.88 -6.80
N TYR A 6 12.76 -6.14 -7.10
CA TYR A 6 11.76 -6.93 -6.38
C TYR A 6 12.41 -7.93 -5.44
N VAL A 7 11.81 -8.12 -4.28
CA VAL A 7 12.10 -9.24 -3.37
C VAL A 7 10.95 -10.24 -3.53
N GLU A 8 11.19 -11.30 -4.26
CA GLU A 8 10.16 -12.31 -4.57
C GLU A 8 9.80 -13.16 -3.34
N PRO A 9 8.55 -13.66 -3.28
CA PRO A 9 7.44 -13.42 -4.18
C PRO A 9 6.77 -12.05 -3.97
N VAL A 10 6.20 -11.48 -5.02
CA VAL A 10 5.48 -10.19 -4.96
C VAL A 10 4.00 -10.44 -5.24
N PHE A 11 3.13 -9.88 -4.40
CA PHE A 11 1.69 -10.08 -4.47
C PHE A 11 0.95 -8.80 -4.78
N ARG A 12 -0.13 -8.92 -5.53
CA ARG A 12 -1.06 -7.84 -5.85
C ARG A 12 -2.47 -8.39 -6.07
N PRO A 13 -3.53 -7.60 -5.89
CA PRO A 13 -4.87 -8.02 -6.29
C PRO A 13 -4.95 -8.28 -7.80
N PRO A 14 -5.80 -9.21 -8.27
CA PRO A 14 -5.99 -9.44 -9.71
C PRO A 14 -6.36 -8.18 -10.50
N SER A 15 -7.12 -7.27 -9.89
CA SER A 15 -7.49 -5.97 -10.47
C SER A 15 -6.30 -5.02 -10.71
N GLU A 16 -5.15 -5.30 -10.14
CA GLU A 16 -3.89 -4.57 -10.31
C GLU A 16 -2.90 -5.27 -11.27
N ALA A 17 -3.38 -6.25 -12.06
CA ALA A 17 -2.53 -7.01 -12.98
C ALA A 17 -1.71 -6.15 -13.95
N GLU A 18 -2.27 -5.01 -14.37
CA GLU A 18 -1.63 -4.06 -15.30
C GLU A 18 -0.96 -2.87 -14.59
N SER A 19 -0.92 -2.86 -13.28
CA SER A 19 -0.29 -1.78 -12.51
C SER A 19 1.22 -1.99 -12.40
N LEU A 20 1.98 -0.89 -12.47
CA LEU A 20 3.36 -0.91 -12.04
C LEU A 20 3.39 -1.24 -10.54
N ILE A 21 4.05 -2.31 -10.16
CA ILE A 21 4.27 -2.61 -8.75
C ILE A 21 5.46 -1.79 -8.28
N LEU A 22 5.23 -0.93 -7.30
CA LEU A 22 6.26 -0.14 -6.64
C LEU A 22 6.42 -0.61 -5.19
N PRO A 23 7.40 -1.45 -4.90
CA PRO A 23 7.65 -1.85 -3.52
C PRO A 23 8.19 -0.67 -2.70
N VAL A 24 7.45 -0.24 -1.70
CA VAL A 24 7.84 0.79 -0.73
C VAL A 24 8.15 0.19 0.64
N THR A 25 7.69 -1.04 0.84
CA THR A 25 8.07 -1.93 1.94
C THR A 25 8.40 -3.31 1.39
N ASP A 26 9.05 -4.16 2.16
CA ASP A 26 9.10 -5.59 1.95
C ASP A 26 8.29 -6.27 3.05
N GLY A 27 7.52 -7.31 2.72
CA GLY A 27 6.70 -8.07 3.67
C GLY A 27 5.50 -7.32 4.22
N CYS A 28 4.91 -7.88 5.28
CA CYS A 28 3.77 -7.33 6.00
C CYS A 28 4.16 -6.97 7.43
N SER A 29 3.74 -5.79 7.92
CA SER A 29 4.10 -5.31 9.27
C SER A 29 3.46 -6.12 10.40
N TRP A 30 2.37 -6.82 10.13
CA TRP A 30 1.72 -7.72 11.08
C TRP A 30 2.21 -9.15 10.95
N ASN A 31 2.04 -9.76 9.79
CA ASN A 31 2.51 -11.10 9.39
C ASN A 31 2.26 -12.24 10.40
N HIS A 32 1.17 -12.19 11.16
CA HIS A 32 0.80 -13.21 12.16
C HIS A 32 -0.52 -13.91 11.87
N CYS A 33 -1.18 -13.57 10.74
CA CYS A 33 -2.44 -14.19 10.36
C CYS A 33 -2.23 -15.67 10.04
N THR A 34 -3.02 -16.57 10.66
CA THR A 34 -2.85 -18.02 10.52
C THR A 34 -3.24 -18.57 9.15
N PHE A 35 -3.95 -17.79 8.34
CA PHE A 35 -4.39 -18.16 6.99
C PHE A 35 -3.50 -17.60 5.88
N CYS A 36 -2.59 -16.66 6.20
CA CYS A 36 -1.82 -15.93 5.20
C CYS A 36 -0.39 -16.48 5.11
N GLU A 37 -0.02 -16.97 3.94
CA GLU A 37 1.33 -17.48 3.65
C GLU A 37 2.14 -16.54 2.74
N MET A 38 1.59 -15.36 2.37
CA MET A 38 2.18 -14.47 1.37
C MET A 38 3.56 -13.95 1.76
N TYR A 39 3.80 -13.72 3.05
CA TYR A 39 5.02 -13.06 3.53
C TYR A 39 5.82 -13.91 4.52
N THR A 40 5.68 -15.23 4.45
CA THR A 40 6.37 -16.19 5.34
C THR A 40 7.80 -16.51 4.91
N ALA A 41 8.14 -16.24 3.66
CA ALA A 41 9.48 -16.49 3.14
C ALA A 41 10.55 -15.67 3.91
N PRO A 42 11.73 -16.25 4.21
CA PRO A 42 12.76 -15.58 5.03
C PRO A 42 13.18 -14.20 4.53
N GLN A 43 13.20 -13.98 3.20
CA GLN A 43 13.52 -12.71 2.58
C GLN A 43 12.40 -11.67 2.69
N LYS A 44 11.19 -12.08 3.13
CA LYS A 44 10.01 -11.23 3.28
C LYS A 44 9.83 -10.66 4.69
N LYS A 45 10.90 -10.58 5.48
CA LYS A 45 10.86 -9.84 6.75
C LYS A 45 10.46 -8.39 6.47
N PHE A 46 9.49 -7.91 7.26
CA PHE A 46 9.03 -6.53 7.14
C PHE A 46 10.18 -5.53 7.31
N ARG A 47 10.27 -4.63 6.34
CA ARG A 47 11.11 -3.44 6.40
C ARG A 47 10.60 -2.36 5.45
N ALA A 48 10.77 -1.10 5.83
CA ALA A 48 10.59 0.02 4.92
C ALA A 48 11.80 0.10 3.96
N ARG A 49 11.57 0.35 2.68
CA ARG A 49 12.65 0.58 1.71
C ARG A 49 13.18 2.00 1.83
N GLU A 50 14.43 2.22 1.47
CA GLU A 50 15.03 3.55 1.49
C GLU A 50 14.32 4.48 0.50
N GLU A 51 14.06 5.72 0.92
CA GLU A 51 13.31 6.71 0.14
C GLU A 51 14.04 7.06 -1.16
N ASP A 52 15.36 7.24 -1.07
CA ASP A 52 16.20 7.56 -2.24
C ASP A 52 16.21 6.41 -3.26
N GLU A 53 16.20 5.15 -2.82
CA GLU A 53 16.08 3.97 -3.70
C GLU A 53 14.75 3.98 -4.46
N ILE A 54 13.67 4.33 -3.78
CA ILE A 54 12.32 4.40 -4.39
C ILE A 54 12.28 5.53 -5.42
N VAL A 55 12.75 6.72 -5.06
CA VAL A 55 12.76 7.90 -5.93
C VAL A 55 13.63 7.68 -7.17
N ASP A 56 14.85 7.13 -7.01
CA ASP A 56 15.72 6.80 -8.15
C ASP A 56 15.09 5.76 -9.09
N SER A 57 14.45 4.73 -8.52
CA SER A 57 13.71 3.73 -9.31
C SER A 57 12.58 4.35 -10.11
N LEU A 58 11.82 5.29 -9.52
CA LEU A 58 10.76 6.01 -10.21
C LEU A 58 11.31 6.90 -11.32
N ARG A 59 12.37 7.66 -11.06
CA ARG A 59 13.03 8.50 -12.05
C ARG A 59 13.45 7.69 -13.28
N ARG A 60 14.20 6.60 -13.06
CA ARG A 60 14.65 5.70 -14.14
C ARG A 60 13.50 5.01 -14.87
N THR A 61 12.43 4.67 -14.15
CA THR A 61 11.22 4.10 -14.76
C THR A 61 10.52 5.14 -15.62
N GLY A 62 10.46 6.38 -15.16
CA GLY A 62 9.88 7.50 -15.87
C GLY A 62 10.60 7.80 -17.20
N GLU A 63 11.94 7.78 -17.19
CA GLU A 63 12.76 7.97 -18.38
C GLU A 63 12.48 6.91 -19.47
N LEU A 64 12.16 5.68 -19.07
CA LEU A 64 11.93 4.57 -20.00
C LEU A 64 10.46 4.39 -20.41
N TYR A 65 9.51 4.67 -19.50
CA TYR A 65 8.12 4.24 -19.63
C TYR A 65 7.09 5.27 -19.16
N GLY A 66 7.50 6.49 -18.78
CA GLY A 66 6.65 7.46 -18.09
C GLY A 66 5.30 7.71 -18.75
N ASP A 67 5.25 7.78 -20.08
CA ASP A 67 4.03 8.02 -20.86
C ASP A 67 3.09 6.82 -20.93
N ARG A 68 3.55 5.64 -20.56
CA ARG A 68 2.79 4.38 -20.70
C ARG A 68 2.17 3.90 -19.41
N ILE A 69 2.74 4.29 -18.25
CA ILE A 69 2.29 3.82 -16.96
C ILE A 69 1.07 4.63 -16.53
N ARG A 70 -0.07 3.94 -16.37
CA ARG A 70 -1.36 4.54 -15.99
C ARG A 70 -1.75 4.25 -14.55
N ARG A 71 -1.18 3.22 -13.96
CA ARG A 71 -1.53 2.75 -12.62
C ARG A 71 -0.28 2.35 -11.86
N VAL A 72 -0.24 2.67 -10.57
CA VAL A 72 0.82 2.26 -9.65
C VAL A 72 0.19 1.56 -8.45
N PHE A 73 0.71 0.40 -8.10
CA PHE A 73 0.35 -0.31 -6.88
C PHE A 73 1.51 -0.24 -5.90
N LEU A 74 1.31 0.42 -4.75
CA LEU A 74 2.30 0.49 -3.68
C LEU A 74 2.31 -0.83 -2.93
N ALA A 75 3.39 -1.58 -3.06
CA ALA A 75 3.63 -2.84 -2.40
C ALA A 75 4.61 -2.64 -1.23
N ASP A 76 4.74 -3.55 -0.29
CA ASP A 76 4.26 -4.93 -0.28
C ASP A 76 2.95 -5.08 0.53
N GLY A 77 2.98 -5.75 1.67
CA GLY A 77 1.80 -6.17 2.40
C GLY A 77 0.92 -5.06 3.00
N ASP A 78 1.50 -3.93 3.40
CA ASP A 78 0.77 -2.82 3.99
C ASP A 78 1.56 -1.49 3.94
N ALA A 79 1.75 -0.97 2.73
CA ALA A 79 2.53 0.24 2.49
C ALA A 79 2.08 1.45 3.34
N LEU A 80 0.80 1.53 3.73
CA LEU A 80 0.26 2.62 4.54
C LEU A 80 0.74 2.61 6.01
N VAL A 81 1.53 1.63 6.43
CA VAL A 81 2.24 1.66 7.71
C VAL A 81 3.30 2.76 7.75
N LEU A 82 3.82 3.17 6.60
CA LEU A 82 4.81 4.23 6.51
C LEU A 82 4.27 5.57 7.05
N PRO A 83 5.13 6.43 7.63
CA PRO A 83 4.76 7.77 8.05
C PRO A 83 4.17 8.58 6.88
N THR A 84 3.17 9.40 7.16
CA THR A 84 2.46 10.22 6.15
C THR A 84 3.42 11.06 5.33
N ARG A 85 4.38 11.73 5.95
CA ARG A 85 5.40 12.52 5.25
C ARG A 85 6.13 11.70 4.18
N ARG A 86 6.53 10.47 4.52
CA ARG A 86 7.24 9.58 3.59
C ARG A 86 6.35 9.13 2.44
N LEU A 87 5.10 8.82 2.71
CA LEU A 87 4.12 8.50 1.67
C LEU A 87 3.90 9.69 0.73
N LEU A 88 3.82 10.91 1.25
CA LEU A 88 3.70 12.12 0.44
C LEU A 88 4.90 12.34 -0.48
N THR A 89 6.12 12.13 0.00
CA THR A 89 7.34 12.17 -0.84
C THR A 89 7.24 11.16 -2.00
N ILE A 90 6.82 9.92 -1.71
CA ILE A 90 6.67 8.87 -2.72
C ILE A 90 5.58 9.22 -3.74
N LEU A 91 4.43 9.72 -3.29
CA LEU A 91 3.33 10.12 -4.16
C LEU A 91 3.73 11.30 -5.06
N ASP A 92 4.47 12.27 -4.53
CA ASP A 92 5.01 13.39 -5.32
C ASP A 92 6.01 12.92 -6.37
N ALA A 93 6.91 12.00 -6.01
CA ALA A 93 7.85 11.39 -6.96
C ALA A 93 7.12 10.60 -8.07
N ILE A 94 6.04 9.89 -7.75
CA ILE A 94 5.20 9.24 -8.76
C ILE A 94 4.62 10.28 -9.73
N ARG A 95 4.05 11.36 -9.24
CA ARG A 95 3.47 12.42 -10.08
C ARG A 95 4.52 13.09 -10.96
N THR A 96 5.70 13.32 -10.40
CA THR A 96 6.82 13.97 -11.11
C THR A 96 7.36 13.11 -12.24
N HIS A 97 7.61 11.83 -11.96
CA HIS A 97 8.30 10.95 -12.91
C HIS A 97 7.37 10.11 -13.79
N LEU A 98 6.11 9.93 -13.37
CA LEU A 98 5.10 9.14 -14.09
C LEU A 98 3.83 9.98 -14.32
N PRO A 99 3.89 11.06 -15.12
CA PRO A 99 2.81 12.04 -15.25
C PRO A 99 1.51 11.47 -15.84
N ALA A 100 1.59 10.31 -16.50
CA ALA A 100 0.43 9.64 -17.07
C ALA A 100 -0.36 8.78 -16.07
N VAL A 101 0.11 8.64 -14.82
CA VAL A 101 -0.56 7.86 -13.77
C VAL A 101 -1.87 8.52 -13.36
N ARG A 102 -2.94 7.72 -13.35
CA ARG A 102 -4.30 8.13 -12.97
C ARG A 102 -4.85 7.40 -11.76
N ARG A 103 -4.20 6.31 -11.33
CA ARG A 103 -4.59 5.55 -10.14
C ARG A 103 -3.35 5.11 -9.38
N ILE A 104 -3.34 5.43 -8.09
CA ILE A 104 -2.37 4.89 -7.14
C ILE A 104 -3.16 4.13 -6.10
N SER A 105 -2.78 2.89 -5.87
CA SER A 105 -3.46 1.97 -4.95
C SER A 105 -2.47 1.25 -4.03
N SER A 106 -2.96 0.67 -2.94
CA SER A 106 -2.15 -0.06 -1.98
C SER A 106 -2.97 -1.06 -1.18
N TYR A 107 -2.31 -2.08 -0.62
CA TYR A 107 -2.86 -2.80 0.54
C TYR A 107 -2.79 -1.94 1.80
N CYS A 108 -3.72 -2.18 2.71
CA CYS A 108 -3.78 -1.51 4.00
C CYS A 108 -4.32 -2.44 5.10
N LEU A 109 -3.69 -2.39 6.26
CA LEU A 109 -4.29 -2.91 7.48
C LEU A 109 -5.06 -1.79 8.20
N PRO A 110 -6.22 -2.05 8.83
CA PRO A 110 -6.98 -1.02 9.57
C PRO A 110 -6.10 -0.24 10.56
N ARG A 111 -5.17 -0.92 11.26
CA ARG A 111 -4.22 -0.29 12.20
C ARG A 111 -3.32 0.77 11.60
N ASN A 112 -3.04 0.72 10.29
CA ASN A 112 -2.22 1.72 9.63
C ASN A 112 -2.91 3.09 9.63
N LEU A 113 -4.23 3.09 9.46
CA LEU A 113 -5.06 4.31 9.41
C LEU A 113 -5.40 4.83 10.80
N ARG A 114 -5.49 3.97 11.80
CA ARG A 114 -5.76 4.38 13.18
C ARG A 114 -4.69 5.32 13.73
N LYS A 115 -3.43 5.17 13.30
CA LYS A 115 -2.31 6.02 13.69
C LYS A 115 -2.22 7.33 12.91
N LYS A 116 -3.04 7.50 11.88
CA LYS A 116 -3.10 8.72 11.05
C LYS A 116 -4.34 9.53 11.39
N SER A 117 -4.18 10.84 11.48
CA SER A 117 -5.30 11.77 11.58
C SER A 117 -6.12 11.80 10.29
N GLN A 118 -7.36 12.30 10.36
CA GLN A 118 -8.18 12.50 9.16
C GLN A 118 -7.51 13.48 8.18
N SER A 119 -6.84 14.53 8.70
CA SER A 119 -6.09 15.49 7.87
C SER A 119 -4.99 14.79 7.07
N GLU A 120 -4.20 13.93 7.71
CA GLU A 120 -3.14 13.18 7.04
C GLU A 120 -3.70 12.27 5.93
N ILE A 121 -4.85 11.61 6.16
CA ILE A 121 -5.48 10.77 5.15
C ILE A 121 -6.01 11.62 3.98
N ASN A 122 -6.58 12.79 4.26
CA ASN A 122 -7.02 13.75 3.25
C ASN A 122 -5.82 14.25 2.40
N GLU A 123 -4.67 14.51 3.03
CA GLU A 123 -3.44 14.89 2.33
C GLU A 123 -2.95 13.77 1.37
N LEU A 124 -3.00 12.51 1.82
CA LEU A 124 -2.67 11.36 0.96
C LEU A 124 -3.62 11.24 -0.24
N ALA A 125 -4.91 11.47 -0.03
CA ALA A 125 -5.91 11.50 -1.10
C ALA A 125 -5.62 12.63 -2.10
N ALA A 126 -5.37 13.85 -1.61
CA ALA A 126 -5.02 15.00 -2.44
C ALA A 126 -3.71 14.79 -3.20
N ALA A 127 -2.75 14.05 -2.65
CA ALA A 127 -1.51 13.68 -3.30
C ALA A 127 -1.65 12.57 -4.35
N GLY A 128 -2.85 11.93 -4.46
CA GLY A 128 -3.17 10.98 -5.52
C GLY A 128 -3.40 9.54 -5.09
N LEU A 129 -3.34 9.21 -3.78
CA LEU A 129 -3.77 7.89 -3.30
C LEU A 129 -5.28 7.76 -3.52
N SER A 130 -5.67 6.93 -4.48
CA SER A 130 -7.05 6.89 -4.96
C SER A 130 -7.82 5.64 -4.55
N MET A 131 -7.12 4.56 -4.19
CA MET A 131 -7.75 3.29 -3.84
C MET A 131 -6.95 2.50 -2.82
N VAL A 132 -7.63 1.84 -1.90
CA VAL A 132 -7.02 1.00 -0.88
C VAL A 132 -7.74 -0.33 -0.77
N TYR A 133 -6.98 -1.42 -0.74
CA TYR A 133 -7.47 -2.77 -0.48
C TYR A 133 -7.30 -3.07 1.02
N VAL A 134 -8.41 -3.19 1.73
CA VAL A 134 -8.42 -3.41 3.18
C VAL A 134 -8.79 -4.85 3.49
N GLY A 135 -7.89 -5.57 4.10
CA GLY A 135 -8.15 -6.95 4.55
C GLY A 135 -9.09 -6.97 5.76
N ALA A 136 -10.40 -7.01 5.54
CA ALA A 136 -11.41 -7.11 6.60
C ALA A 136 -11.54 -8.52 7.16
N GLU A 137 -11.49 -9.54 6.29
CA GLU A 137 -11.57 -10.99 6.53
C GLU A 137 -12.90 -11.45 7.17
N SER A 138 -13.37 -10.81 8.23
CA SER A 138 -14.63 -11.14 8.93
C SER A 138 -15.19 -9.93 9.65
N GLY A 139 -16.52 -9.92 9.86
CA GLY A 139 -17.22 -9.02 10.77
C GLY A 139 -17.38 -9.57 12.19
N ASP A 140 -16.86 -10.77 12.47
CA ASP A 140 -16.94 -11.44 13.77
C ASP A 140 -15.59 -11.40 14.49
N ASP A 141 -15.52 -10.70 15.62
CA ASP A 141 -14.30 -10.55 16.41
C ASP A 141 -13.76 -11.89 16.95
N THR A 142 -14.63 -12.90 17.17
CA THR A 142 -14.21 -14.24 17.55
C THR A 142 -13.41 -14.92 16.43
N VAL A 143 -13.88 -14.75 15.19
CA VAL A 143 -13.18 -15.27 14.00
C VAL A 143 -11.87 -14.53 13.82
N LEU A 144 -11.88 -13.18 13.90
CA LEU A 144 -10.68 -12.35 13.77
C LEU A 144 -9.61 -12.72 14.79
N ALA A 145 -10.01 -12.97 16.04
CA ALA A 145 -9.10 -13.45 17.09
C ALA A 145 -8.55 -14.85 16.78
N ARG A 146 -9.41 -15.77 16.33
CA ARG A 146 -9.02 -17.15 16.01
C ARG A 146 -7.99 -17.21 14.86
N VAL A 147 -8.13 -16.36 13.87
CA VAL A 147 -7.19 -16.29 12.74
C VAL A 147 -6.01 -15.35 13.00
N ASN A 148 -5.90 -14.83 14.21
CA ASN A 148 -4.84 -13.91 14.64
C ASN A 148 -4.70 -12.69 13.71
N LYS A 149 -5.82 -12.12 13.27
CA LYS A 149 -5.84 -10.94 12.38
C LYS A 149 -5.24 -9.71 13.07
N GLY A 150 -5.39 -9.61 14.40
CA GLY A 150 -4.94 -8.47 15.21
C GLY A 150 -5.77 -7.20 14.99
N GLU A 151 -6.95 -7.33 14.38
CA GLU A 151 -7.93 -6.27 14.16
C GLU A 151 -9.29 -6.68 14.74
N THR A 152 -10.20 -5.71 14.86
CA THR A 152 -11.60 -5.94 15.26
C THR A 152 -12.55 -5.40 14.19
N PHE A 153 -13.81 -5.80 14.28
CA PHE A 153 -14.86 -5.22 13.44
C PHE A 153 -14.88 -3.68 13.57
N ALA A 154 -14.83 -3.18 14.81
CA ALA A 154 -14.83 -1.74 15.07
C ALA A 154 -13.62 -1.03 14.45
N SER A 155 -12.40 -1.59 14.56
CA SER A 155 -11.20 -0.99 13.97
C SER A 155 -11.26 -0.96 12.44
N THR A 156 -11.86 -1.98 11.83
CA THR A 156 -12.07 -2.05 10.39
C THR A 156 -13.09 -1.00 9.93
N CYS A 157 -14.22 -0.86 10.63
CA CYS A 157 -15.23 0.18 10.32
C CYS A 157 -14.62 1.58 10.42
N GLU A 158 -13.90 1.90 11.48
CA GLU A 158 -13.22 3.20 11.64
C GLU A 158 -12.27 3.49 10.45
N ALA A 159 -11.48 2.51 10.05
CA ALA A 159 -10.57 2.65 8.92
C ALA A 159 -11.32 2.94 7.61
N LEU A 160 -12.40 2.19 7.34
CA LEU A 160 -13.23 2.38 6.15
C LEU A 160 -13.94 3.74 6.14
N GLU A 161 -14.39 4.24 7.29
CA GLU A 161 -14.99 5.58 7.42
C GLU A 161 -13.97 6.67 7.09
N LYS A 162 -12.77 6.62 7.69
CA LYS A 162 -11.68 7.57 7.42
C LYS A 162 -11.34 7.65 5.93
N LEU A 163 -11.24 6.51 5.26
CA LEU A 163 -11.02 6.44 3.82
C LEU A 163 -12.18 7.06 3.04
N GLY A 164 -13.42 6.77 3.45
CA GLY A 164 -14.63 7.31 2.83
C GLY A 164 -14.71 8.83 2.93
N VAL A 165 -14.41 9.40 4.09
CA VAL A 165 -14.36 10.85 4.31
C VAL A 165 -13.31 11.52 3.42
N ALA A 166 -12.18 10.88 3.20
CA ALA A 166 -11.12 11.37 2.33
C ALA A 166 -11.40 11.16 0.82
N GLY A 167 -12.49 10.47 0.46
CA GLY A 167 -12.82 10.16 -0.93
C GLY A 167 -11.93 9.07 -1.55
N ILE A 168 -11.21 8.31 -0.74
CA ILE A 168 -10.39 7.18 -1.20
C ILE A 168 -11.31 5.96 -1.40
N SER A 169 -11.26 5.38 -2.59
CA SER A 169 -11.97 4.14 -2.90
C SER A 169 -11.42 2.98 -2.05
N ARG A 170 -12.30 2.09 -1.63
CA ARG A 170 -11.96 0.95 -0.78
C ARG A 170 -12.54 -0.34 -1.34
N SER A 171 -11.78 -1.40 -1.25
CA SER A 171 -12.15 -2.74 -1.68
C SER A 171 -11.72 -3.77 -0.64
#